data_c1a6879ef8a758247ce875c8ef40647c
#
_entry.id   c1a6879ef8a758247ce875c8ef40647c
#
_cell.length_a   1.000
_cell.length_b   1.000
_cell.length_c   1.000
_cell.angle_alpha   90.00
_cell.angle_beta   90.00
_cell.angle_gamma   90.00
#
_symmetry.space_group_name_H-M   'P 1'
#
loop_
_entity.id
_entity.type
_entity.pdbx_description
1 polymer ?
#
loop_
_entity_poly.entity_id
_entity_poly.type
_entity_poly.pdbx_seq_one_letter_code
_entity_poly.pdbx_strand_id
1 'polypeptide(L)'
;MGGQNNMPLPTEVAPGQTIDIAMNFTAPLFEKDYRGNWFIKNEKGELFGTTPTANKPFWVAIKVKTPALTGTTYDFAANACAAQWFSGIGTLPCPGTNKDTNGFVLNQSRSKLEDGTTSFSPALLLVPQNINNGYIRAVYPSFKVQNGDRFQTIVGCEGGATSCGVLLRLDYQLADGLVRDFWAFGEQYDGKYFTVDLDLSSLAGQDVKFVLTVLSLGDASGDRTLWVQPRITRNPK
;
A
#
# COMPACT_ATOMS: atom_id res chain seq x y z
N MET A 1 -6.73 -12.62 -6.09
CA MET A 1 -5.93 -13.64 -5.39
C MET A 1 -4.61 -13.79 -6.12
N GLY A 2 -3.49 -13.67 -5.42
CA GLY A 2 -2.17 -14.05 -5.94
C GLY A 2 -2.00 -15.57 -5.87
N GLY A 3 -1.12 -16.11 -6.72
CA GLY A 3 -0.83 -17.55 -6.77
C GLY A 3 -0.30 -17.93 -8.16
N GLN A 4 0.04 -19.18 -8.34
CA GLN A 4 0.48 -19.70 -9.63
C GLN A 4 -0.71 -19.71 -10.60
N ASN A 5 -0.53 -19.11 -11.76
CA ASN A 5 -1.55 -19.10 -12.83
C ASN A 5 -1.64 -20.43 -13.58
N ASN A 6 -0.65 -21.30 -13.46
CA ASN A 6 -0.58 -22.61 -14.10
C ASN A 6 0.18 -23.58 -13.20
N MET A 7 -0.37 -24.77 -13.00
CA MET A 7 0.24 -25.81 -12.18
C MET A 7 0.05 -27.18 -12.88
N PRO A 8 1.11 -27.95 -13.08
CA PRO A 8 0.97 -29.30 -13.62
C PRO A 8 0.22 -30.20 -12.60
N LEU A 9 -0.57 -31.12 -13.10
CA LEU A 9 -1.12 -32.19 -12.26
C LEU A 9 0.03 -33.07 -11.72
N PRO A 10 -0.05 -33.50 -10.46
CA PRO A 10 1.03 -34.29 -9.84
C PRO A 10 1.18 -35.68 -10.47
N THR A 11 0.15 -36.19 -11.13
CA THR A 11 0.15 -37.50 -11.80
C THR A 11 -0.93 -37.56 -12.89
N GLU A 12 -0.84 -38.52 -13.78
CA GLU A 12 -1.93 -38.88 -14.67
C GLU A 12 -3.11 -39.44 -13.89
N VAL A 13 -4.32 -39.13 -14.33
CA VAL A 13 -5.57 -39.52 -13.70
C VAL A 13 -6.39 -40.34 -14.67
N ALA A 14 -6.52 -41.66 -14.41
CA ALA A 14 -7.33 -42.54 -15.23
C ALA A 14 -8.85 -42.29 -14.99
N PRO A 15 -9.69 -42.65 -15.97
CA PRO A 15 -11.15 -42.54 -15.77
C PRO A 15 -11.62 -43.23 -14.50
N GLY A 16 -12.41 -42.51 -13.69
CA GLY A 16 -12.91 -42.99 -12.41
C GLY A 16 -11.96 -42.83 -11.22
N GLN A 17 -10.75 -42.36 -11.42
CA GLN A 17 -9.82 -42.04 -10.34
C GLN A 17 -10.03 -40.60 -9.83
N THR A 18 -9.71 -40.40 -8.54
CA THR A 18 -9.72 -39.10 -7.87
C THR A 18 -8.32 -38.75 -7.40
N ILE A 19 -7.93 -37.50 -7.55
CA ILE A 19 -6.70 -36.97 -6.98
C ILE A 19 -6.98 -35.68 -6.20
N ASP A 20 -6.16 -35.45 -5.19
CA ASP A 20 -6.16 -34.19 -4.45
C ASP A 20 -5.16 -33.23 -5.08
N ILE A 21 -5.60 -31.99 -5.33
CA ILE A 21 -4.75 -30.92 -5.88
C ILE A 21 -4.64 -29.84 -4.81
N ALA A 22 -3.44 -29.68 -4.23
CA ALA A 22 -3.14 -28.62 -3.28
C ALA A 22 -2.61 -27.39 -4.02
N MET A 23 -3.20 -26.24 -3.78
CA MET A 23 -2.77 -24.97 -4.32
C MET A 23 -2.55 -23.93 -3.22
N ASN A 24 -1.43 -23.25 -3.25
CA ASN A 24 -1.15 -22.13 -2.36
C ASN A 24 -1.65 -20.83 -2.97
N PHE A 25 -2.49 -20.12 -2.23
CA PHE A 25 -2.98 -18.80 -2.62
C PHE A 25 -2.49 -17.74 -1.65
N THR A 26 -2.10 -16.59 -2.18
CA THR A 26 -1.83 -15.41 -1.37
C THR A 26 -3.10 -14.55 -1.34
N ALA A 27 -3.62 -14.29 -0.14
CA ALA A 27 -4.73 -13.39 0.04
C ALA A 27 -4.31 -11.97 -0.36
N PRO A 28 -5.11 -11.26 -1.19
CA PRO A 28 -4.87 -9.85 -1.43
C PRO A 28 -5.00 -9.04 -0.14
N LEU A 29 -4.34 -7.88 -0.09
CA LEU A 29 -4.24 -7.04 1.11
C LEU A 29 -5.54 -6.29 1.44
N PHE A 30 -6.44 -6.13 0.46
CA PHE A 30 -7.62 -5.27 0.61
C PHE A 30 -8.87 -6.07 0.97
N GLU A 31 -9.72 -5.46 1.81
CA GLU A 31 -11.02 -6.02 2.18
C GLU A 31 -11.93 -6.08 0.96
N LYS A 32 -12.20 -7.29 0.53
CA LYS A 32 -13.08 -7.60 -0.59
C LYS A 32 -13.38 -9.09 -0.66
N ASP A 33 -14.46 -9.43 -1.34
CA ASP A 33 -14.71 -10.80 -1.77
C ASP A 33 -13.92 -11.04 -3.07
N TYR A 34 -13.04 -12.03 -3.06
CA TYR A 34 -12.24 -12.44 -4.20
C TYR A 34 -12.67 -13.82 -4.67
N ARG A 35 -12.73 -13.99 -5.98
CA ARG A 35 -13.03 -15.27 -6.61
C ARG A 35 -11.98 -15.59 -7.67
N GLY A 36 -11.36 -16.74 -7.57
CA GLY A 36 -10.51 -17.32 -8.61
C GLY A 36 -11.28 -18.40 -9.36
N ASN A 37 -11.18 -18.43 -10.69
CA ASN A 37 -11.76 -19.45 -11.52
C ASN A 37 -10.64 -20.23 -12.20
N TRP A 38 -10.75 -21.56 -12.22
CA TRP A 38 -9.74 -22.48 -12.66
C TRP A 38 -10.33 -23.50 -13.62
N PHE A 39 -9.55 -23.89 -14.60
CA PHE A 39 -9.88 -24.97 -15.52
C PHE A 39 -8.75 -25.99 -15.54
N ILE A 40 -9.06 -27.24 -15.79
CA ILE A 40 -8.06 -28.25 -16.14
C ILE A 40 -7.79 -28.10 -17.63
N LYS A 41 -6.53 -28.28 -18.01
CA LYS A 41 -6.08 -28.23 -19.40
C LYS A 41 -5.45 -29.56 -19.75
N ASN A 42 -5.88 -30.18 -20.86
CA ASN A 42 -5.25 -31.39 -21.37
C ASN A 42 -4.01 -31.07 -22.23
N GLU A 43 -3.33 -32.10 -22.68
CA GLU A 43 -2.14 -31.99 -23.54
C GLU A 43 -2.39 -31.27 -24.85
N LYS A 44 -3.62 -31.35 -25.41
CA LYS A 44 -4.02 -30.65 -26.63
C LYS A 44 -4.35 -29.18 -26.41
N GLY A 45 -4.30 -28.72 -25.13
CA GLY A 45 -4.62 -27.33 -24.77
C GLY A 45 -6.10 -27.06 -24.54
N GLU A 46 -6.95 -28.08 -24.60
CA GLU A 46 -8.39 -27.95 -24.34
C GLU A 46 -8.66 -27.75 -22.84
N LEU A 47 -9.57 -26.81 -22.51
CA LEU A 47 -9.93 -26.48 -21.14
C LEU A 47 -11.24 -27.20 -20.77
N PHE A 48 -11.28 -27.80 -19.59
CA PHE A 48 -12.48 -28.41 -19.05
C PHE A 48 -12.65 -28.15 -17.54
N GLY A 49 -13.90 -28.14 -17.13
CA GLY A 49 -14.31 -27.79 -15.76
C GLY A 49 -15.31 -28.81 -15.18
N THR A 50 -16.24 -28.35 -14.34
CA THR A 50 -17.03 -29.15 -13.39
C THR A 50 -18.40 -29.64 -13.88
N THR A 51 -18.87 -29.31 -15.08
CA THR A 51 -20.20 -29.73 -15.54
C THR A 51 -20.10 -30.92 -16.50
N PRO A 52 -21.20 -31.64 -16.76
CA PRO A 52 -21.23 -32.68 -17.80
C PRO A 52 -20.75 -32.18 -19.16
N THR A 53 -20.91 -30.90 -19.45
CA THR A 53 -20.39 -30.21 -20.64
C THR A 53 -19.02 -29.60 -20.45
N ALA A 54 -18.39 -29.83 -19.30
CA ALA A 54 -17.06 -29.35 -18.90
C ALA A 54 -16.82 -27.84 -19.08
N ASN A 55 -17.87 -27.02 -19.12
CA ASN A 55 -17.80 -25.59 -19.48
C ASN A 55 -17.80 -24.62 -18.27
N LYS A 56 -17.92 -25.12 -17.04
CA LYS A 56 -17.89 -24.28 -15.84
C LYS A 56 -16.55 -24.44 -15.08
N PRO A 57 -15.94 -23.35 -14.63
CA PRO A 57 -14.70 -23.42 -13.87
C PRO A 57 -14.88 -24.05 -12.49
N PHE A 58 -13.84 -24.64 -11.99
CA PHE A 58 -13.64 -24.75 -10.54
C PHE A 58 -13.44 -23.36 -9.98
N TRP A 59 -13.91 -23.09 -8.78
CA TRP A 59 -13.74 -21.78 -8.20
C TRP A 59 -13.37 -21.86 -6.71
N VAL A 60 -12.58 -20.86 -6.31
CA VAL A 60 -12.29 -20.59 -4.90
C VAL A 60 -12.74 -19.18 -4.61
N ALA A 61 -13.53 -19.01 -3.57
CA ALA A 61 -13.91 -17.69 -3.07
C ALA A 61 -13.31 -17.49 -1.70
N ILE A 62 -12.70 -16.35 -1.49
CA ILE A 62 -12.21 -15.90 -0.19
C ILE A 62 -12.79 -14.54 0.12
N LYS A 63 -13.14 -14.33 1.37
CA LYS A 63 -13.49 -13.03 1.90
C LYS A 63 -12.31 -12.50 2.69
N VAL A 64 -11.59 -11.55 2.12
CA VAL A 64 -10.57 -10.81 2.85
C VAL A 64 -11.30 -9.77 3.69
N LYS A 65 -11.11 -9.85 4.99
CA LYS A 65 -11.51 -8.79 5.92
C LYS A 65 -10.23 -8.08 6.32
N THR A 66 -10.23 -6.77 6.25
CA THR A 66 -9.21 -6.01 6.97
C THR A 66 -9.36 -6.42 8.43
N PRO A 67 -8.30 -6.90 9.11
CA PRO A 67 -8.39 -7.04 10.55
C PRO A 67 -8.94 -5.71 11.06
N ALA A 68 -10.00 -5.75 11.86
CA ALA A 68 -10.42 -4.55 12.58
C ALA A 68 -9.14 -3.92 13.09
N LEU A 69 -8.99 -2.59 13.01
CA LEU A 69 -7.75 -1.87 13.38
C LEU A 69 -7.44 -2.06 14.89
N THR A 70 -7.64 -3.29 15.38
CA THR A 70 -7.30 -3.75 16.71
C THR A 70 -5.80 -3.65 16.82
N GLY A 71 -5.37 -2.71 17.64
CA GLY A 71 -3.97 -2.39 17.81
C GLY A 71 -3.49 -1.14 17.07
N THR A 72 -4.30 -0.46 16.25
CA THR A 72 -3.94 0.87 15.74
C THR A 72 -3.92 1.86 16.91
N THR A 73 -2.74 2.42 17.16
CA THR A 73 -2.53 3.42 18.20
C THR A 73 -2.43 4.83 17.63
N TYR A 74 -2.11 4.95 16.33
CA TYR A 74 -2.07 6.21 15.61
C TYR A 74 -2.39 5.99 14.12
N ASP A 75 -3.29 6.79 13.57
CA ASP A 75 -3.69 6.77 12.15
C ASP A 75 -3.27 8.10 11.51
N PHE A 76 -2.31 8.05 10.58
CA PHE A 76 -1.78 9.25 9.93
C PHE A 76 -2.78 9.86 8.95
N ALA A 77 -3.60 9.03 8.28
CA ALA A 77 -4.61 9.54 7.36
C ALA A 77 -5.74 10.26 8.12
N ALA A 78 -6.20 9.70 9.24
CA ALA A 78 -7.21 10.35 10.08
C ALA A 78 -6.68 11.65 10.70
N ASN A 79 -5.38 11.74 10.95
CA ASN A 79 -4.70 12.90 11.54
C ASN A 79 -3.96 13.76 10.50
N ALA A 80 -4.27 13.63 9.21
CA ALA A 80 -3.56 14.35 8.14
C ALA A 80 -3.52 15.87 8.37
N CYS A 81 -4.65 16.46 8.77
CA CYS A 81 -4.72 17.91 8.99
C CYS A 81 -4.36 18.34 10.44
N ALA A 82 -4.00 17.40 11.31
CA ALA A 82 -3.28 17.70 12.55
C ALA A 82 -1.77 17.88 12.30
N ALA A 83 -1.26 17.38 11.18
CA ALA A 83 0.10 17.61 10.74
C ALA A 83 0.28 19.00 10.10
N GLN A 84 1.50 19.52 10.17
CA GLN A 84 1.90 20.71 9.44
C GLN A 84 2.53 20.28 8.10
N TRP A 85 1.98 20.79 7.00
CA TRP A 85 2.42 20.43 5.64
C TRP A 85 3.27 21.55 5.05
N PHE A 86 4.33 21.17 4.32
CA PHE A 86 5.31 22.09 3.73
C PHE A 86 5.72 21.63 2.34
N SER A 87 6.08 22.62 1.52
CA SER A 87 6.86 22.46 0.29
C SER A 87 7.92 23.57 0.19
N GLY A 88 8.57 23.71 -0.96
CA GLY A 88 9.54 24.78 -1.19
C GLY A 88 9.01 26.20 -1.03
N ILE A 89 7.68 26.40 -1.10
CA ILE A 89 7.05 27.72 -0.87
C ILE A 89 6.74 28.00 0.61
N GLY A 90 6.95 27.04 1.52
CA GLY A 90 6.58 27.14 2.91
C GLY A 90 5.38 26.26 3.27
N THR A 91 4.49 26.76 4.15
CA THR A 91 3.34 26.00 4.67
C THR A 91 2.25 25.82 3.61
N LEU A 92 1.73 24.58 3.54
CA LEU A 92 0.62 24.20 2.67
C LEU A 92 -0.68 24.02 3.47
N PRO A 93 -1.85 24.27 2.85
CA PRO A 93 -3.14 23.99 3.46
C PRO A 93 -3.42 22.48 3.59
N CYS A 94 -4.22 22.09 4.58
CA CYS A 94 -4.77 20.75 4.71
C CYS A 94 -6.28 20.81 4.99
N PRO A 95 -7.12 20.12 4.20
CA PRO A 95 -6.76 19.42 2.98
C PRO A 95 -6.25 20.40 1.91
N GLY A 96 -5.41 19.89 1.02
CA GLY A 96 -4.95 20.63 -0.13
C GLY A 96 -6.00 20.71 -1.26
N THR A 97 -5.64 21.37 -2.34
CA THR A 97 -6.47 21.43 -3.55
C THR A 97 -5.86 20.58 -4.65
N ASN A 98 -6.65 19.70 -5.26
CA ASN A 98 -6.16 18.87 -6.37
C ASN A 98 -5.63 19.75 -7.51
N LYS A 99 -4.47 19.40 -8.05
CA LYS A 99 -3.74 20.12 -9.10
C LYS A 99 -3.05 21.42 -8.64
N ASP A 100 -2.96 21.69 -7.34
CA ASP A 100 -2.13 22.78 -6.86
C ASP A 100 -0.64 22.50 -7.20
N THR A 101 -0.02 23.39 -7.94
CA THR A 101 1.38 23.27 -8.38
C THR A 101 2.38 23.45 -7.23
N ASN A 102 1.95 24.01 -6.12
CA ASN A 102 2.78 24.17 -4.92
C ASN A 102 2.95 22.87 -4.09
N GLY A 103 2.26 21.80 -4.51
CA GLY A 103 2.15 20.56 -3.79
C GLY A 103 0.89 20.50 -2.91
N PHE A 104 0.37 19.31 -2.70
CA PHE A 104 -0.86 19.14 -1.91
C PHE A 104 -0.99 17.74 -1.31
N VAL A 105 -1.79 17.66 -0.25
CA VAL A 105 -2.23 16.42 0.37
C VAL A 105 -3.74 16.29 0.28
N LEU A 106 -4.21 15.09 -0.07
CA LEU A 106 -5.63 14.74 -0.04
C LEU A 106 -5.84 13.43 0.70
N ASN A 107 -6.89 13.38 1.52
CA ASN A 107 -7.42 12.11 2.04
C ASN A 107 -8.31 11.46 1.00
N GLN A 108 -8.08 10.19 0.72
CA GLN A 108 -8.88 9.39 -0.19
C GLN A 108 -9.44 8.18 0.55
N SER A 109 -10.75 7.93 0.42
CA SER A 109 -11.40 6.70 0.87
C SER A 109 -11.39 5.60 -0.20
N ARG A 110 -10.96 5.96 -1.41
CA ARG A 110 -10.85 5.08 -2.56
C ARG A 110 -9.69 5.53 -3.41
N SER A 111 -8.71 4.65 -3.59
CA SER A 111 -7.49 4.92 -4.35
C SER A 111 -7.26 3.87 -5.42
N LYS A 112 -6.82 4.27 -6.60
CA LYS A 112 -6.37 3.36 -7.65
C LYS A 112 -4.88 3.11 -7.44
N LEU A 113 -4.50 1.85 -7.29
CA LEU A 113 -3.10 1.43 -7.16
C LEU A 113 -2.46 1.23 -8.53
N GLU A 114 -1.14 1.13 -8.57
CA GLU A 114 -0.40 0.97 -9.81
C GLU A 114 -0.75 -0.29 -10.60
N ASP A 115 -1.03 -1.40 -9.92
CA ASP A 115 -1.45 -2.66 -10.53
C ASP A 115 -2.88 -2.62 -11.13
N GLY A 116 -3.51 -1.44 -11.08
CA GLY A 116 -4.86 -1.20 -11.56
C GLY A 116 -5.96 -1.60 -10.58
N THR A 117 -5.64 -2.20 -9.44
CA THR A 117 -6.62 -2.52 -8.40
C THR A 117 -7.08 -1.27 -7.67
N THR A 118 -8.25 -1.35 -7.02
CA THR A 118 -8.80 -0.25 -6.22
C THR A 118 -8.74 -0.63 -4.75
N SER A 119 -8.09 0.22 -3.95
CA SER A 119 -8.16 0.18 -2.50
C SER A 119 -9.35 0.99 -2.01
N PHE A 120 -10.08 0.45 -1.03
CA PHE A 120 -11.15 1.14 -0.29
C PHE A 120 -10.71 1.52 1.13
N SER A 121 -9.43 1.41 1.40
CA SER A 121 -8.85 1.82 2.67
C SER A 121 -8.50 3.30 2.65
N PRO A 122 -8.56 4.00 3.80
CA PRO A 122 -8.10 5.39 3.89
C PRO A 122 -6.67 5.53 3.38
N ALA A 123 -6.42 6.52 2.55
CA ALA A 123 -5.11 6.77 1.99
C ALA A 123 -4.81 8.27 1.96
N LEU A 124 -3.53 8.60 2.04
CA LEU A 124 -3.02 9.93 1.72
C LEU A 124 -2.51 9.91 0.28
N LEU A 125 -3.06 10.79 -0.55
CA LEU A 125 -2.46 11.16 -1.82
C LEU A 125 -1.54 12.36 -1.56
N LEU A 126 -0.25 12.17 -1.77
CA LEU A 126 0.77 13.20 -1.64
C LEU A 126 1.33 13.55 -3.00
N VAL A 127 1.29 14.83 -3.33
CA VAL A 127 1.80 15.37 -4.59
C VAL A 127 2.82 16.46 -4.25
N PRO A 128 4.09 16.26 -4.62
CA PRO A 128 5.14 17.26 -4.36
C PRO A 128 4.93 18.55 -5.15
N GLN A 129 5.63 19.59 -4.76
CA GLN A 129 5.66 20.83 -5.54
C GLN A 129 6.11 20.54 -6.97
N ASN A 130 5.38 21.07 -7.95
CA ASN A 130 5.64 20.80 -9.37
C ASN A 130 6.83 21.64 -9.91
N ILE A 131 8.01 21.30 -9.42
CA ILE A 131 9.31 21.80 -9.86
C ILE A 131 10.31 20.63 -9.88
N ASN A 132 11.43 20.80 -10.56
CA ASN A 132 12.50 19.81 -10.56
C ASN A 132 12.99 19.54 -9.12
N ASN A 133 12.98 18.26 -8.69
CA ASN A 133 13.26 17.83 -7.32
C ASN A 133 12.36 18.50 -6.26
N GLY A 134 11.12 18.81 -6.62
CA GLY A 134 10.13 19.33 -5.69
C GLY A 134 9.79 18.33 -4.59
N TYR A 135 9.31 18.83 -3.45
CA TYR A 135 8.94 17.98 -2.34
C TYR A 135 7.61 18.39 -1.69
N ILE A 136 7.04 17.47 -0.97
CA ILE A 136 6.01 17.71 0.06
C ILE A 136 6.41 16.99 1.34
N ARG A 137 6.22 17.66 2.47
CA ARG A 137 6.59 17.14 3.79
C ARG A 137 5.50 17.42 4.79
N ALA A 138 5.19 16.42 5.65
CA ALA A 138 4.33 16.55 6.80
C ALA A 138 5.12 16.37 8.09
N VAL A 139 4.91 17.22 9.08
CA VAL A 139 5.37 17.04 10.46
C VAL A 139 4.16 16.80 11.33
N TYR A 140 4.02 15.57 11.82
CA TYR A 140 2.88 15.15 12.64
C TYR A 140 3.04 15.59 14.11
N PRO A 141 1.94 15.72 14.86
CA PRO A 141 2.00 15.92 16.30
C PRO A 141 2.83 14.85 17.00
N SER A 142 3.35 15.21 18.18
CA SER A 142 4.16 14.28 18.97
C SER A 142 3.36 13.04 19.37
N PHE A 143 3.96 11.87 19.21
CA PHE A 143 3.44 10.57 19.59
C PHE A 143 4.45 9.87 20.51
N LYS A 144 3.98 9.33 21.64
CA LYS A 144 4.83 8.57 22.55
C LYS A 144 4.96 7.13 22.08
N VAL A 145 6.12 6.82 21.50
CA VAL A 145 6.43 5.47 21.01
C VAL A 145 6.59 4.52 22.20
N GLN A 146 6.03 3.33 22.07
CA GLN A 146 6.18 2.25 23.04
C GLN A 146 6.86 1.04 22.43
N ASN A 147 7.40 0.17 23.26
CA ASN A 147 7.98 -1.07 22.81
C ASN A 147 6.94 -1.94 22.08
N GLY A 148 7.29 -2.47 20.92
CA GLY A 148 6.39 -3.25 20.06
C GLY A 148 5.52 -2.42 19.11
N ASP A 149 5.67 -1.09 19.09
CA ASP A 149 5.06 -0.24 18.06
C ASP A 149 5.71 -0.53 16.70
N ARG A 150 4.86 -0.58 15.67
CA ARG A 150 5.28 -0.75 14.28
C ARG A 150 4.59 0.29 13.40
N PHE A 151 5.34 0.91 12.50
CA PHE A 151 4.75 1.72 11.44
C PHE A 151 4.42 0.82 10.26
N GLN A 152 3.18 0.88 9.80
CA GLN A 152 2.67 0.06 8.69
C GLN A 152 1.95 0.91 7.67
N THR A 153 2.19 0.64 6.39
CA THR A 153 1.49 1.27 5.26
C THR A 153 1.69 0.44 3.99
N ILE A 154 0.95 0.77 2.95
CA ILE A 154 1.25 0.39 1.58
C ILE A 154 1.61 1.68 0.83
N VAL A 155 2.68 1.65 0.05
CA VAL A 155 3.15 2.78 -0.74
C VAL A 155 3.24 2.42 -2.22
N GLY A 156 3.10 3.40 -3.07
CA GLY A 156 3.26 3.32 -4.52
C GLY A 156 2.84 4.61 -5.19
N CYS A 157 3.02 4.70 -6.49
CA CYS A 157 2.41 5.77 -7.26
C CYS A 157 0.89 5.55 -7.43
N GLU A 158 0.12 6.60 -7.64
CA GLU A 158 -1.30 6.48 -7.97
C GLU A 158 -1.48 5.81 -9.34
N GLY A 159 -2.45 4.89 -9.46
CA GLY A 159 -2.67 4.16 -10.70
C GLY A 159 -3.00 5.06 -11.89
N GLY A 160 -2.12 5.06 -12.88
CA GLY A 160 -2.14 5.91 -14.06
C GLY A 160 -1.15 7.08 -14.02
N ALA A 161 -0.44 7.29 -12.93
CA ALA A 161 0.65 8.27 -12.80
C ALA A 161 1.96 7.72 -13.40
N THR A 162 1.95 7.40 -14.69
CA THR A 162 3.01 6.63 -15.36
C THR A 162 4.39 7.32 -15.43
N SER A 163 4.46 8.61 -15.16
CA SER A 163 5.72 9.37 -15.05
C SER A 163 6.19 9.56 -13.61
N CYS A 164 5.48 8.98 -12.63
CA CYS A 164 5.82 9.12 -11.23
C CYS A 164 7.17 8.46 -10.92
N GLY A 165 8.08 9.24 -10.30
CA GLY A 165 9.39 8.80 -9.84
C GLY A 165 9.84 9.59 -8.62
N VAL A 166 9.80 8.98 -7.42
CA VAL A 166 9.93 9.68 -6.15
C VAL A 166 10.78 8.95 -5.13
N LEU A 167 11.28 9.67 -4.15
CA LEU A 167 11.82 9.14 -2.91
C LEU A 167 10.80 9.35 -1.80
N LEU A 168 10.29 8.27 -1.25
CA LEU A 168 9.41 8.24 -0.08
C LEU A 168 10.24 8.13 1.18
N ARG A 169 9.91 8.90 2.22
CA ARG A 169 10.65 8.86 3.48
C ARG A 169 9.72 8.89 4.67
N LEU A 170 10.06 8.11 5.68
CA LEU A 170 9.61 8.28 7.05
C LEU A 170 10.81 8.71 7.87
N ASP A 171 10.81 9.94 8.35
CA ASP A 171 11.81 10.50 9.24
C ASP A 171 11.17 10.81 10.59
N TYR A 172 11.95 11.31 11.54
CA TYR A 172 11.44 11.71 12.84
C TYR A 172 12.18 12.89 13.44
N GLN A 173 11.51 13.60 14.33
CA GLN A 173 12.07 14.66 15.17
C GLN A 173 11.87 14.32 16.65
N LEU A 174 12.87 14.61 17.44
CA LEU A 174 12.78 14.63 18.90
C LEU A 174 12.61 16.07 19.43
N ALA A 175 12.71 16.25 20.75
CA ALA A 175 12.53 17.55 21.39
C ALA A 175 13.52 18.64 20.92
N ASP A 176 14.68 18.24 20.40
CA ASP A 176 15.69 19.16 19.82
C ASP A 176 15.31 19.70 18.43
N GLY A 177 14.22 19.21 17.84
CA GLY A 177 13.71 19.65 16.55
C GLY A 177 14.53 19.21 15.33
N LEU A 178 15.59 18.42 15.50
CA LEU A 178 16.38 17.92 14.40
C LEU A 178 15.68 16.75 13.70
N VAL A 179 15.58 16.82 12.38
CA VAL A 179 15.07 15.70 11.56
C VAL A 179 16.14 14.63 11.44
N ARG A 180 15.76 13.40 11.73
CA ARG A 180 16.59 12.20 11.65
C ARG A 180 15.99 11.20 10.69
N ASP A 181 16.84 10.60 9.92
CA ASP A 181 16.44 9.56 8.97
C ASP A 181 15.99 8.30 9.72
N PHE A 182 14.90 7.70 9.25
CA PHE A 182 14.42 6.42 9.76
C PHE A 182 14.28 5.38 8.65
N TRP A 183 13.60 5.74 7.57
CA TRP A 183 13.40 4.87 6.42
C TRP A 183 13.24 5.68 5.14
N ALA A 184 13.76 5.16 4.03
CA ALA A 184 13.60 5.73 2.71
C ALA A 184 13.39 4.62 1.66
N PHE A 185 12.57 4.91 0.65
CA PHE A 185 12.28 4.00 -0.45
C PHE A 185 12.14 4.77 -1.76
N GLY A 186 12.94 4.40 -2.76
CA GLY A 186 12.80 4.92 -4.12
C GLY A 186 11.66 4.20 -4.83
N GLU A 187 10.69 4.95 -5.33
CA GLU A 187 9.53 4.46 -6.05
C GLU A 187 9.53 5.01 -7.46
N GLN A 188 9.27 4.14 -8.42
CA GLN A 188 9.07 4.47 -9.82
C GLN A 188 7.90 3.66 -10.35
N TYR A 189 7.01 4.28 -11.14
CA TYR A 189 5.85 3.59 -11.70
C TYR A 189 6.24 2.35 -12.50
N ASP A 190 5.99 1.16 -11.94
CA ASP A 190 6.31 -0.13 -12.55
C ASP A 190 5.15 -1.13 -12.50
N GLY A 191 3.95 -0.66 -12.13
CA GLY A 191 2.75 -1.48 -12.00
C GLY A 191 2.66 -2.25 -10.68
N LYS A 192 3.46 -1.88 -9.67
CA LYS A 192 3.48 -2.53 -8.35
C LYS A 192 3.26 -1.51 -7.23
N TYR A 193 2.91 -2.03 -6.07
CA TYR A 193 2.88 -1.31 -4.80
C TYR A 193 3.62 -2.12 -3.74
N PHE A 194 4.07 -1.47 -2.68
CA PHE A 194 4.94 -2.08 -1.69
C PHE A 194 4.36 -1.97 -0.29
N THR A 195 4.43 -3.07 0.46
CA THR A 195 4.07 -3.08 1.88
C THR A 195 5.27 -2.67 2.72
N VAL A 196 5.06 -1.69 3.58
CA VAL A 196 6.04 -1.20 4.55
C VAL A 196 5.61 -1.62 5.94
N ASP A 197 6.53 -2.23 6.69
CA ASP A 197 6.32 -2.65 8.08
C ASP A 197 7.62 -2.46 8.86
N LEU A 198 7.71 -1.36 9.63
CA LEU A 198 8.92 -0.91 10.31
C LEU A 198 8.77 -1.05 11.83
N ASP A 199 9.76 -1.64 12.46
CA ASP A 199 9.86 -1.73 13.91
C ASP A 199 10.30 -0.39 14.49
N LEU A 200 9.51 0.19 15.38
CA LEU A 200 9.78 1.47 16.05
C LEU A 200 10.44 1.31 17.43
N SER A 201 10.86 0.09 17.82
CA SER A 201 11.40 -0.20 19.15
C SER A 201 12.64 0.62 19.50
N SER A 202 13.43 1.05 18.52
CA SER A 202 14.58 1.96 18.72
C SER A 202 14.19 3.34 19.24
N LEU A 203 12.92 3.73 19.07
CA LEU A 203 12.35 5.01 19.54
C LEU A 203 11.51 4.86 20.80
N ALA A 204 11.42 3.66 21.37
CA ALA A 204 10.57 3.37 22.50
C ALA A 204 10.88 4.28 23.72
N GLY A 205 9.82 4.80 24.36
CA GLY A 205 9.90 5.72 25.49
C GLY A 205 10.06 7.19 25.11
N GLN A 206 10.31 7.49 23.82
CA GLN A 206 10.49 8.86 23.33
C GLN A 206 9.18 9.47 22.82
N ASP A 207 9.07 10.78 22.94
CA ASP A 207 8.04 11.59 22.31
C ASP A 207 8.54 12.02 20.93
N VAL A 208 7.94 11.46 19.88
CA VAL A 208 8.43 11.51 18.50
C VAL A 208 7.45 12.24 17.60
N LYS A 209 7.90 13.22 16.85
CA LYS A 209 7.16 13.78 15.72
C LYS A 209 7.59 13.05 14.47
N PHE A 210 6.70 12.24 13.90
CA PHE A 210 6.98 11.57 12.63
C PHE A 210 6.89 12.57 11.48
N VAL A 211 7.77 12.37 10.49
CA VAL A 211 7.87 13.23 9.32
C VAL A 211 7.72 12.38 8.07
N LEU A 212 6.60 12.54 7.34
CA LEU A 212 6.42 11.93 6.03
C LEU A 212 6.92 12.89 4.96
N THR A 213 7.76 12.42 4.05
CA THR A 213 8.27 13.23 2.94
C THR A 213 8.12 12.45 1.63
N VAL A 214 7.71 13.16 0.59
CA VAL A 214 7.81 12.72 -0.81
C VAL A 214 8.68 13.74 -1.52
N LEU A 215 9.75 13.27 -2.16
CA LEU A 215 10.68 14.06 -2.95
C LEU A 215 10.68 13.54 -4.38
N SER A 216 10.45 14.39 -5.36
CA SER A 216 10.58 14.06 -6.78
C SER A 216 12.03 13.72 -7.15
N LEU A 217 12.20 12.70 -7.96
CA LEU A 217 13.51 12.33 -8.53
C LEU A 217 13.63 12.91 -9.95
N GLY A 218 13.70 14.23 -10.05
CA GLY A 218 13.74 14.98 -11.29
C GLY A 218 12.48 15.80 -11.53
N ASP A 219 11.82 15.63 -12.69
CA ASP A 219 10.58 16.33 -13.04
C ASP A 219 9.41 15.82 -12.18
N ALA A 220 8.80 16.75 -11.43
CA ALA A 220 7.68 16.44 -10.56
C ALA A 220 6.33 16.34 -11.29
N SER A 221 6.29 16.62 -12.59
CA SER A 221 5.05 16.56 -13.36
C SER A 221 4.54 15.11 -13.43
N GLY A 222 3.42 14.83 -12.76
CA GLY A 222 2.86 13.50 -12.68
C GLY A 222 3.26 12.69 -11.45
N ASP A 223 4.10 13.20 -10.57
CA ASP A 223 4.41 12.58 -9.28
C ASP A 223 3.19 12.64 -8.37
N ARG A 224 2.52 11.51 -8.27
CA ARG A 224 1.31 11.32 -7.44
C ARG A 224 1.48 10.03 -6.66
N THR A 225 1.69 10.14 -5.35
CA THR A 225 2.02 9.01 -4.49
C THR A 225 0.93 8.70 -3.49
N LEU A 226 0.73 7.43 -3.22
CA LEU A 226 -0.22 6.93 -2.24
C LEU A 226 0.51 6.36 -1.02
N TRP A 227 0.02 6.75 0.16
CA TRP A 227 0.29 6.07 1.42
C TRP A 227 -1.06 5.51 1.90
N VAL A 228 -1.25 4.20 1.74
CA VAL A 228 -2.52 3.53 2.07
C VAL A 228 -2.46 2.99 3.48
N GLN A 229 -3.41 3.39 4.31
CA GLN A 229 -3.49 3.05 5.73
C GLN A 229 -2.16 3.31 6.50
N PRO A 230 -1.53 4.49 6.37
CA PRO A 230 -0.35 4.79 7.16
C PRO A 230 -0.73 4.88 8.63
N ARG A 231 -0.18 3.97 9.46
CA ARG A 231 -0.57 3.82 10.86
C ARG A 231 0.55 3.30 11.73
N ILE A 232 0.46 3.56 13.02
CA ILE A 232 1.22 2.83 14.04
C ILE A 232 0.31 1.79 14.65
N THR A 233 0.78 0.55 14.71
CA THR A 233 0.10 -0.56 15.38
C THR A 233 0.89 -1.00 16.59
N ARG A 234 0.17 -1.51 17.59
CA ARG A 234 0.76 -2.15 18.78
C ARG A 234 0.07 -3.48 18.98
N ASN A 235 0.80 -4.57 18.90
CA ASN A 235 0.26 -5.86 19.28
C ASN A 235 0.10 -5.90 20.81
N PRO A 236 -1.08 -6.20 21.33
CA PRO A 236 -1.20 -6.48 22.74
C PRO A 236 -0.29 -7.69 23.08
N LYS A 237 0.49 -7.54 24.16
CA LYS A 237 1.29 -8.65 24.71
C LYS A 237 0.37 -9.72 25.26
#